data_8ff07b2f187c4b16fc7d9942383fc6c2
#
_entry.id   8ff07b2f187c4b16fc7d9942383fc6c2
#
_cell.length_a   1.000
_cell.length_b   1.000
_cell.length_c   1.000
_cell.angle_alpha   90.00
_cell.angle_beta   90.00
_cell.angle_gamma   90.00
#
_symmetry.space_group_name_H-M   'P 1'
#
loop_
_entity.id
_entity.type
_entity.pdbx_description
1 polymer ?
#
loop_
_entity_poly.entity_id
_entity_poly.type
_entity_poly.pdbx_seq_one_letter_code
_entity_poly.pdbx_strand_id
1 'polypeptide(L)'
;MGLQGSYLRGEVGPDSDLDVVAVIAKLSMEDLAQYRQVIQSLPHADRSCGFLCGQEELASWNPLEICNLLHATRDYYGCLQELVPAYRREDAVNYCKFSLNALYHELCHSYVHAEEAAMEAVLPGCYKMAFFILQNLHYLQTGYFAESKVELLKRLEGKDKEVLQRHLDQEMPWQLSRDAALLFSWCQEQMCRKSL
;
A
#
# COMPACT_ATOMS: atom_id res chain seq x y z
N MET A 1 -0.98 4.42 -18.87
CA MET A 1 0.30 4.24 -18.16
C MET A 1 0.43 5.26 -17.05
N GLY A 2 0.80 4.86 -15.84
CA GLY A 2 0.91 5.74 -14.68
C GLY A 2 2.12 5.40 -13.80
N LEU A 3 2.43 6.31 -12.89
CA LEU A 3 3.48 6.17 -11.88
C LEU A 3 2.84 6.03 -10.51
N GLN A 4 3.40 5.17 -9.68
CA GLN A 4 3.01 4.93 -8.30
C GLN A 4 4.23 4.99 -7.36
N GLY A 5 4.01 4.58 -6.12
CA GLY A 5 5.07 4.28 -5.17
C GLY A 5 5.82 5.49 -4.62
N SER A 6 7.02 5.23 -4.13
CA SER A 6 7.87 6.23 -3.47
C SER A 6 8.30 7.36 -4.40
N TYR A 7 8.51 7.08 -5.68
CA TYR A 7 8.85 8.10 -6.68
C TYR A 7 7.73 9.11 -6.87
N LEU A 8 6.47 8.63 -6.94
CA LEU A 8 5.32 9.54 -7.02
C LEU A 8 5.19 10.41 -5.78
N ARG A 9 5.44 9.83 -4.62
CA ARG A 9 5.29 10.52 -3.32
C ARG A 9 6.46 11.44 -2.96
N GLY A 10 7.56 11.42 -3.74
CA GLY A 10 8.79 12.15 -3.40
C GLY A 10 9.51 11.56 -2.16
N GLU A 11 9.32 10.28 -1.87
CA GLU A 11 9.85 9.54 -0.71
C GLU A 11 10.90 8.51 -1.14
N VAL A 12 11.71 8.84 -2.13
CA VAL A 12 12.71 7.93 -2.72
C VAL A 12 13.86 7.69 -1.74
N GLY A 13 14.15 6.42 -1.49
CA GLY A 13 15.32 5.96 -0.73
C GLY A 13 16.29 5.15 -1.61
N PRO A 14 17.42 4.70 -1.04
CA PRO A 14 18.43 3.91 -1.78
C PRO A 14 17.88 2.65 -2.44
N ASP A 15 16.92 2.00 -1.78
CA ASP A 15 16.33 0.73 -2.21
C ASP A 15 14.93 0.90 -2.81
N SER A 16 14.57 2.12 -3.22
CA SER A 16 13.25 2.39 -3.80
C SER A 16 13.12 1.82 -5.21
N ASP A 17 12.05 1.06 -5.42
CA ASP A 17 11.61 0.60 -6.72
C ASP A 17 10.89 1.68 -7.50
N LEU A 18 10.95 1.61 -8.83
CA LEU A 18 10.18 2.43 -9.74
C LEU A 18 8.87 1.70 -10.08
N ASP A 19 7.78 2.11 -9.45
CA ASP A 19 6.47 1.46 -9.61
C ASP A 19 5.70 2.06 -10.80
N VAL A 20 5.56 1.27 -11.88
CA VAL A 20 4.86 1.69 -13.10
C VAL A 20 3.57 0.88 -13.25
N VAL A 21 2.46 1.57 -13.46
CA VAL A 21 1.20 0.95 -13.89
C VAL A 21 1.12 0.99 -15.40
N ALA A 22 1.01 -0.17 -16.04
CA ALA A 22 0.83 -0.32 -17.47
C ALA A 22 -0.42 -1.15 -17.78
N VAL A 23 -1.33 -0.57 -18.54
CA VAL A 23 -2.54 -1.26 -19.01
C VAL A 23 -2.51 -1.31 -20.53
N ILE A 24 -2.63 -2.50 -21.10
CA ILE A 24 -2.68 -2.73 -22.54
C ILE A 24 -4.05 -3.28 -22.96
N ALA A 25 -4.37 -3.17 -24.22
CA ALA A 25 -5.70 -3.57 -24.71
C ALA A 25 -6.03 -5.04 -24.42
N LYS A 26 -5.07 -5.91 -24.64
CA LYS A 26 -5.18 -7.35 -24.34
C LYS A 26 -3.79 -7.85 -23.88
N LEU A 27 -3.76 -8.58 -22.78
CA LEU A 27 -2.52 -9.13 -22.25
C LEU A 27 -2.41 -10.62 -22.55
N SER A 28 -1.28 -11.04 -23.10
CA SER A 28 -0.93 -12.43 -23.35
C SER A 28 0.39 -12.81 -22.67
N MET A 29 0.69 -14.11 -22.62
CA MET A 29 1.99 -14.59 -22.15
C MET A 29 3.15 -14.12 -23.04
N GLU A 30 2.89 -13.90 -24.34
CA GLU A 30 3.88 -13.35 -25.26
C GLU A 30 4.18 -11.88 -24.96
N ASP A 31 3.15 -11.08 -24.63
CA ASP A 31 3.32 -9.68 -24.22
C ASP A 31 4.11 -9.59 -22.91
N LEU A 32 3.84 -10.48 -21.94
CA LEU A 32 4.63 -10.57 -20.70
C LEU A 32 6.09 -10.91 -20.97
N ALA A 33 6.37 -11.82 -21.91
CA ALA A 33 7.74 -12.17 -22.29
C ALA A 33 8.46 -10.99 -22.96
N GLN A 34 7.76 -10.27 -23.85
CA GLN A 34 8.30 -9.06 -24.48
C GLN A 34 8.54 -7.95 -23.47
N TYR A 35 7.58 -7.68 -22.59
CA TYR A 35 7.71 -6.69 -21.51
C TYR A 35 8.90 -6.99 -20.61
N ARG A 36 9.08 -8.25 -20.22
CA ARG A 36 10.24 -8.72 -19.46
C ARG A 36 11.56 -8.41 -20.18
N GLN A 37 11.64 -8.67 -21.48
CA GLN A 37 12.84 -8.37 -22.27
C GLN A 37 13.13 -6.86 -22.32
N VAL A 38 12.09 -6.03 -22.49
CA VAL A 38 12.22 -4.57 -22.45
C VAL A 38 12.76 -4.12 -21.10
N ILE A 39 12.14 -4.55 -19.99
CA ILE A 39 12.59 -4.18 -18.64
C ILE A 39 14.05 -4.60 -18.42
N GLN A 40 14.42 -5.84 -18.79
CA GLN A 40 15.78 -6.35 -18.61
C GLN A 40 16.83 -5.60 -19.45
N SER A 41 16.41 -4.91 -20.51
CA SER A 41 17.32 -4.10 -21.35
C SER A 41 17.54 -2.68 -20.82
N LEU A 42 16.75 -2.24 -19.83
CA LEU A 42 16.85 -0.89 -19.27
C LEU A 42 17.94 -0.79 -18.19
N PRO A 43 18.57 0.40 -18.06
CA PRO A 43 19.39 0.67 -16.88
C PRO A 43 18.55 0.52 -15.59
N HIS A 44 19.15 -0.09 -14.58
CA HIS A 44 18.49 -0.31 -13.29
C HIS A 44 17.22 -1.18 -13.37
N ALA A 45 17.23 -2.19 -14.25
CA ALA A 45 16.13 -3.16 -14.39
C ALA A 45 15.76 -3.85 -13.06
N ASP A 46 16.72 -4.02 -12.17
CA ASP A 46 16.60 -4.53 -10.81
C ASP A 46 15.69 -3.69 -9.91
N ARG A 47 15.49 -2.42 -10.26
CA ARG A 47 14.59 -1.48 -9.55
C ARG A 47 13.22 -1.33 -10.22
N SER A 48 13.01 -1.97 -11.34
CA SER A 48 11.72 -1.90 -12.02
C SER A 48 10.70 -2.78 -11.31
N CYS A 49 9.65 -2.16 -10.83
CA CYS A 49 8.48 -2.79 -10.24
C CYS A 49 7.22 -2.27 -10.93
N GLY A 50 6.09 -2.88 -10.66
CA GLY A 50 4.84 -2.29 -11.12
C GLY A 50 3.76 -3.31 -11.42
N PHE A 51 2.69 -2.78 -11.97
CA PHE A 51 1.47 -3.49 -12.27
C PHE A 51 1.22 -3.49 -13.77
N LEU A 52 1.15 -4.67 -14.38
CA LEU A 52 0.85 -4.85 -15.79
C LEU A 52 -0.40 -5.71 -15.94
N CYS A 53 -1.40 -5.22 -16.67
CA CYS A 53 -2.63 -5.97 -16.93
C CYS A 53 -3.25 -5.61 -18.29
N GLY A 54 -4.22 -6.42 -18.72
CA GLY A 54 -5.12 -6.10 -19.84
C GLY A 54 -6.30 -5.23 -19.38
N GLN A 55 -6.97 -4.58 -20.34
CA GLN A 55 -8.12 -3.73 -20.07
C GLN A 55 -9.30 -4.53 -19.52
N GLU A 56 -9.55 -5.73 -20.05
CA GLU A 56 -10.67 -6.58 -19.63
C GLU A 56 -10.50 -7.08 -18.19
N GLU A 57 -9.26 -7.47 -17.82
CA GLU A 57 -8.90 -7.88 -16.47
C GLU A 57 -9.05 -6.71 -15.50
N LEU A 58 -8.56 -5.53 -15.88
CA LEU A 58 -8.68 -4.34 -15.04
C LEU A 58 -10.13 -3.89 -14.88
N ALA A 59 -10.93 -3.92 -15.93
CA ALA A 59 -12.36 -3.58 -15.86
C ALA A 59 -13.16 -4.53 -14.96
N SER A 60 -12.64 -5.75 -14.74
CA SER A 60 -13.21 -6.78 -13.87
C SER A 60 -12.54 -6.85 -12.49
N TRP A 61 -11.62 -5.90 -12.18
CA TRP A 61 -10.87 -5.89 -10.93
C TRP A 61 -11.78 -5.70 -9.71
N ASN A 62 -11.34 -6.17 -8.56
CA ASN A 62 -12.11 -6.03 -7.34
C ASN A 62 -12.28 -4.54 -6.95
N PRO A 63 -13.52 -4.03 -6.81
CA PRO A 63 -13.77 -2.63 -6.43
C PRO A 63 -13.11 -2.20 -5.11
N LEU A 64 -12.78 -3.13 -4.22
CA LEU A 64 -12.07 -2.84 -2.96
C LEU A 64 -10.74 -2.11 -3.20
N GLU A 65 -10.01 -2.45 -4.26
CA GLU A 65 -8.67 -1.92 -4.52
C GLU A 65 -8.69 -0.64 -5.38
N ILE A 66 -9.81 -0.35 -6.05
CA ILE A 66 -9.87 0.72 -7.05
C ILE A 66 -9.70 2.10 -6.43
N CYS A 67 -10.24 2.35 -5.23
CA CYS A 67 -10.05 3.61 -4.53
C CYS A 67 -8.56 3.91 -4.34
N ASN A 68 -7.83 2.95 -3.78
CA ASN A 68 -6.40 3.11 -3.54
C ASN A 68 -5.60 3.19 -4.86
N LEU A 69 -5.92 2.34 -5.84
CA LEU A 69 -5.27 2.33 -7.15
C LEU A 69 -5.35 3.70 -7.83
N LEU A 70 -6.53 4.32 -7.85
CA LEU A 70 -6.74 5.62 -8.50
C LEU A 70 -6.02 6.75 -7.76
N HIS A 71 -6.13 6.81 -6.45
CA HIS A 71 -5.49 7.86 -5.66
C HIS A 71 -3.97 7.73 -5.56
N ALA A 72 -3.45 6.50 -5.62
CA ALA A 72 -2.02 6.22 -5.55
C ALA A 72 -1.32 6.24 -6.93
N THR A 73 -2.05 6.52 -8.02
CA THR A 73 -1.50 6.55 -9.38
C THR A 73 -1.60 7.95 -9.98
N ARG A 74 -0.51 8.42 -10.58
CA ARG A 74 -0.50 9.59 -11.47
C ARG A 74 -0.42 9.13 -12.92
N ASP A 75 -1.43 9.50 -13.71
CA ASP A 75 -1.46 9.19 -15.14
C ASP A 75 -0.40 9.98 -15.91
N TYR A 76 0.34 9.27 -16.75
CA TYR A 76 1.27 9.85 -17.72
C TYR A 76 0.81 9.63 -19.17
N TYR A 77 0.07 8.54 -19.40
CA TYR A 77 -0.51 8.26 -20.71
C TYR A 77 -1.86 7.56 -20.53
N GLY A 78 -2.90 8.09 -21.18
CA GLY A 78 -4.29 7.64 -20.99
C GLY A 78 -4.88 8.10 -19.65
N CYS A 79 -6.06 7.59 -19.34
CA CYS A 79 -6.79 7.89 -18.11
C CYS A 79 -7.17 6.58 -17.41
N LEU A 80 -6.58 6.31 -16.25
CA LEU A 80 -6.82 5.08 -15.50
C LEU A 80 -8.29 4.97 -15.03
N GLN A 81 -8.89 6.12 -14.68
CA GLN A 81 -10.28 6.21 -14.24
C GLN A 81 -11.27 5.63 -15.27
N GLU A 82 -10.95 5.70 -16.56
CA GLU A 82 -11.82 5.21 -17.64
C GLU A 82 -11.73 3.67 -17.83
N LEU A 83 -10.70 3.05 -17.24
CA LEU A 83 -10.36 1.64 -17.43
C LEU A 83 -10.77 0.75 -16.25
N VAL A 84 -11.07 1.35 -15.11
CA VAL A 84 -11.38 0.63 -13.87
C VAL A 84 -12.88 0.53 -13.63
N PRO A 85 -13.36 -0.48 -12.87
CA PRO A 85 -14.76 -0.53 -12.46
C PRO A 85 -15.10 0.63 -11.52
N ALA A 86 -16.39 0.99 -11.50
CA ALA A 86 -16.87 1.94 -10.50
C ALA A 86 -16.73 1.34 -9.10
N TYR A 87 -16.29 2.14 -8.13
CA TYR A 87 -16.27 1.78 -6.72
C TYR A 87 -17.14 2.71 -5.89
N ARG A 88 -17.58 2.25 -4.74
CA ARG A 88 -18.39 2.98 -3.77
C ARG A 88 -17.58 3.22 -2.50
N ARG A 89 -18.09 4.10 -1.65
CA ARG A 89 -17.49 4.34 -0.32
C ARG A 89 -17.39 3.04 0.51
N GLU A 90 -18.40 2.16 0.40
CA GLU A 90 -18.42 0.87 1.07
C GLU A 90 -17.26 -0.05 0.65
N ASP A 91 -16.84 0.02 -0.61
CA ASP A 91 -15.70 -0.76 -1.10
C ASP A 91 -14.40 -0.30 -0.44
N ALA A 92 -14.18 1.01 -0.32
CA ALA A 92 -13.02 1.55 0.39
C ALA A 92 -13.06 1.22 1.91
N VAL A 93 -14.24 1.23 2.53
CA VAL A 93 -14.43 0.76 3.92
C VAL A 93 -14.09 -0.72 4.05
N ASN A 94 -14.56 -1.55 3.13
CA ASN A 94 -14.28 -2.98 3.12
C ASN A 94 -12.79 -3.28 2.87
N TYR A 95 -12.12 -2.50 2.01
CA TYR A 95 -10.67 -2.56 1.86
C TYR A 95 -9.96 -2.34 3.19
N CYS A 96 -10.30 -1.29 3.93
CA CYS A 96 -9.70 -1.02 5.24
C CYS A 96 -9.93 -2.16 6.23
N LYS A 97 -11.16 -2.71 6.29
CA LYS A 97 -11.49 -3.82 7.17
C LYS A 97 -10.74 -5.10 6.80
N PHE A 98 -10.70 -5.44 5.51
CA PHE A 98 -9.97 -6.61 5.03
C PHE A 98 -8.48 -6.52 5.32
N SER A 99 -7.87 -5.37 4.99
CA SER A 99 -6.45 -5.12 5.22
C SER A 99 -6.11 -5.12 6.71
N LEU A 100 -6.99 -4.57 7.56
CA LEU A 100 -6.82 -4.57 9.00
C LEU A 100 -6.90 -5.98 9.59
N ASN A 101 -7.83 -6.81 9.11
CA ASN A 101 -7.93 -8.21 9.52
C ASN A 101 -6.68 -9.00 9.12
N ALA A 102 -6.18 -8.78 7.90
CA ALA A 102 -4.96 -9.43 7.42
C ALA A 102 -3.74 -9.01 8.25
N LEU A 103 -3.59 -7.71 8.53
CA LEU A 103 -2.52 -7.18 9.37
C LEU A 103 -2.57 -7.74 10.80
N TYR A 104 -3.75 -7.75 11.41
CA TYR A 104 -3.94 -8.29 12.75
C TYR A 104 -3.60 -9.77 12.81
N HIS A 105 -4.06 -10.55 11.82
CA HIS A 105 -3.74 -11.97 11.72
C HIS A 105 -2.24 -12.21 11.56
N GLU A 106 -1.59 -11.50 10.63
CA GLU A 106 -0.14 -11.59 10.38
C GLU A 106 0.65 -11.30 11.65
N LEU A 107 0.33 -10.20 12.33
CA LEU A 107 1.00 -9.80 13.56
C LEU A 107 0.85 -10.87 14.66
N CYS A 108 -0.38 -11.36 14.91
CA CYS A 108 -0.63 -12.37 15.92
C CYS A 108 0.04 -13.70 15.59
N HIS A 109 -0.09 -14.14 14.32
CA HIS A 109 0.49 -15.40 13.87
C HIS A 109 2.02 -15.39 13.98
N SER A 110 2.65 -14.34 13.44
CA SER A 110 4.11 -14.23 13.47
C SER A 110 4.64 -14.08 14.90
N TYR A 111 3.93 -13.31 15.77
CA TYR A 111 4.33 -13.18 17.17
C TYR A 111 4.31 -14.49 17.94
N VAL A 112 3.37 -15.39 17.63
CA VAL A 112 3.21 -16.67 18.34
C VAL A 112 4.12 -17.77 17.76
N HIS A 113 4.32 -17.78 16.43
CA HIS A 113 4.90 -18.93 15.74
C HIS A 113 6.29 -18.68 15.15
N ALA A 114 6.69 -17.41 14.93
CA ALA A 114 8.02 -17.10 14.43
C ALA A 114 9.04 -16.96 15.57
N GLU A 115 10.31 -17.25 15.27
CA GLU A 115 11.39 -16.85 16.15
C GLU A 115 11.54 -15.33 16.19
N GLU A 116 12.10 -14.78 17.26
CA GLU A 116 12.17 -13.34 17.52
C GLU A 116 12.79 -12.55 16.36
N ALA A 117 13.91 -13.02 15.80
CA ALA A 117 14.56 -12.38 14.67
C ALA A 117 13.69 -12.38 13.39
N ALA A 118 12.92 -13.45 13.16
CA ALA A 118 12.00 -13.54 12.03
C ALA A 118 10.80 -12.61 12.24
N MET A 119 10.30 -12.49 13.47
CA MET A 119 9.23 -11.55 13.80
C MET A 119 9.67 -10.09 13.64
N GLU A 120 10.90 -9.74 14.07
CA GLU A 120 11.45 -8.39 13.84
C GLU A 120 11.55 -8.05 12.35
N ALA A 121 11.90 -9.02 11.51
CA ALA A 121 11.96 -8.84 10.05
C ALA A 121 10.58 -8.61 9.39
N VAL A 122 9.49 -9.05 10.01
CA VAL A 122 8.11 -8.85 9.53
C VAL A 122 7.56 -7.45 9.89
N LEU A 123 8.00 -6.88 11.01
CA LEU A 123 7.48 -5.59 11.50
C LEU A 123 7.48 -4.45 10.48
N PRO A 124 8.56 -4.20 9.70
CA PRO A 124 8.57 -3.15 8.68
C PRO A 124 7.42 -3.29 7.67
N GLY A 125 7.14 -4.53 7.25
CA GLY A 125 6.03 -4.86 6.36
C GLY A 125 4.67 -4.58 7.00
N CYS A 126 4.49 -4.96 8.26
CA CYS A 126 3.27 -4.69 9.04
C CYS A 126 3.01 -3.19 9.18
N TYR A 127 4.03 -2.40 9.48
CA TYR A 127 3.92 -0.94 9.57
C TYR A 127 3.68 -0.28 8.21
N LYS A 128 4.23 -0.83 7.12
CA LYS A 128 3.89 -0.41 5.75
C LYS A 128 2.42 -0.67 5.44
N MET A 129 1.87 -1.82 5.82
CA MET A 129 0.43 -2.10 5.69
C MET A 129 -0.41 -1.11 6.52
N ALA A 130 -0.02 -0.83 7.75
CA ALA A 130 -0.69 0.15 8.61
C ALA A 130 -0.73 1.56 7.98
N PHE A 131 0.35 1.99 7.31
CA PHE A 131 0.35 3.24 6.56
C PHE A 131 -0.74 3.29 5.49
N PHE A 132 -0.88 2.26 4.66
CA PHE A 132 -1.93 2.23 3.62
C PHE A 132 -3.34 2.20 4.22
N ILE A 133 -3.52 1.50 5.33
CA ILE A 133 -4.81 1.52 6.06
C ILE A 133 -5.09 2.93 6.59
N LEU A 134 -4.14 3.58 7.25
CA LEU A 134 -4.28 4.93 7.78
C LEU A 134 -4.59 5.96 6.69
N GLN A 135 -3.94 5.85 5.54
CA GLN A 135 -4.18 6.72 4.39
C GLN A 135 -5.63 6.63 3.90
N ASN A 136 -6.15 5.40 3.76
CA ASN A 136 -7.53 5.17 3.34
C ASN A 136 -8.54 5.56 4.44
N LEU A 137 -8.26 5.28 5.72
CA LEU A 137 -9.09 5.71 6.85
C LEU A 137 -9.20 7.24 6.92
N HIS A 138 -8.09 7.94 6.75
CA HIS A 138 -8.07 9.40 6.70
C HIS A 138 -8.90 9.93 5.53
N TYR A 139 -8.75 9.34 4.34
CA TYR A 139 -9.56 9.69 3.18
C TYR A 139 -11.06 9.49 3.42
N LEU A 140 -11.45 8.34 4.00
CA LEU A 140 -12.85 8.05 4.31
C LEU A 140 -13.47 9.02 5.32
N GLN A 141 -12.66 9.55 6.23
CA GLN A 141 -13.11 10.50 7.25
C GLN A 141 -13.18 11.94 6.74
N THR A 142 -12.24 12.33 5.89
CA THR A 142 -12.04 13.75 5.53
C THR A 142 -12.35 14.08 4.06
N GLY A 143 -12.43 13.06 3.19
CA GLY A 143 -12.49 13.21 1.74
C GLY A 143 -11.16 13.61 1.11
N TYR A 144 -10.08 13.71 1.90
CA TYR A 144 -8.76 14.12 1.44
C TYR A 144 -7.78 12.94 1.47
N PHE A 145 -7.23 12.57 0.31
CA PHE A 145 -6.21 11.53 0.20
C PHE A 145 -4.82 12.16 0.30
N ALA A 146 -4.13 11.92 1.40
CA ALA A 146 -2.77 12.41 1.59
C ALA A 146 -1.80 11.65 0.68
N GLU A 147 -1.06 12.36 -0.18
CA GLU A 147 -0.19 11.74 -1.18
C GLU A 147 1.08 11.15 -0.57
N SER A 148 1.57 11.70 0.55
CA SER A 148 2.81 11.25 1.20
C SER A 148 2.61 10.90 2.67
N LYS A 149 3.53 10.10 3.21
CA LYS A 149 3.57 9.75 4.64
C LYS A 149 3.77 10.99 5.53
N VAL A 150 4.64 11.91 5.10
CA VAL A 150 4.92 13.15 5.83
C VAL A 150 3.70 14.05 5.88
N GLU A 151 2.95 14.12 4.78
CA GLU A 151 1.71 14.88 4.74
C GLU A 151 0.63 14.26 5.63
N LEU A 152 0.45 12.95 5.54
CA LEU A 152 -0.49 12.21 6.39
C LEU A 152 -0.15 12.39 7.87
N LEU A 153 1.13 12.29 8.24
CA LEU A 153 1.58 12.45 9.63
C LEU A 153 1.17 13.80 10.25
N LYS A 154 1.18 14.88 9.46
CA LYS A 154 0.76 16.21 9.93
C LYS A 154 -0.73 16.31 10.23
N ARG A 155 -1.52 15.37 9.73
CA ARG A 155 -2.99 15.35 9.83
C ARG A 155 -3.51 14.34 10.84
N LEU A 156 -2.64 13.43 11.27
CA LEU A 156 -2.99 12.39 12.25
C LEU A 156 -2.71 12.86 13.67
N GLU A 157 -3.47 12.31 14.61
CA GLU A 157 -3.34 12.52 16.05
C GLU A 157 -3.35 11.18 16.81
N GLY A 158 -2.95 11.23 18.07
CA GLY A 158 -2.98 10.07 18.97
C GLY A 158 -2.21 8.87 18.42
N LYS A 159 -2.75 7.69 18.62
CA LYS A 159 -2.09 6.43 18.24
C LYS A 159 -1.94 6.25 16.72
N ASP A 160 -2.82 6.81 15.91
CA ASP A 160 -2.68 6.81 14.45
C ASP A 160 -1.38 7.52 14.05
N LYS A 161 -1.09 8.65 14.68
CA LYS A 161 0.15 9.39 14.47
C LYS A 161 1.38 8.62 14.97
N GLU A 162 1.28 8.00 16.15
CA GLU A 162 2.39 7.22 16.73
C GLU A 162 2.81 6.05 15.83
N VAL A 163 1.82 5.32 15.28
CA VAL A 163 2.07 4.21 14.36
C VAL A 163 2.75 4.71 13.07
N LEU A 164 2.26 5.80 12.48
CA LEU A 164 2.88 6.33 11.27
C LEU A 164 4.26 6.93 11.55
N GLN A 165 4.45 7.61 12.68
CA GLN A 165 5.74 8.13 13.09
C GLN A 165 6.77 7.00 13.25
N ARG A 166 6.37 5.88 13.90
CA ARG A 166 7.25 4.72 14.04
C ARG A 166 7.66 4.11 12.70
N HIS A 167 6.74 4.10 11.72
CA HIS A 167 7.06 3.66 10.36
C HIS A 167 8.09 4.56 9.66
N LEU A 168 8.09 5.86 9.96
CA LEU A 168 9.02 6.83 9.39
C LEU A 168 10.39 6.82 10.07
N ASP A 169 10.47 6.42 11.33
CA ASP A 169 11.70 6.38 12.12
C ASP A 169 12.58 5.16 11.79
N GLN A 170 12.96 5.03 10.52
CA GLN A 170 13.71 3.87 9.99
C GLN A 170 15.14 3.76 10.57
N GLU A 171 15.71 4.84 11.07
CA GLU A 171 17.03 4.85 11.72
C GLU A 171 17.01 4.18 13.10
N MET A 172 15.85 4.09 13.74
CA MET A 172 15.70 3.43 15.03
C MET A 172 15.53 1.92 14.82
N PRO A 173 16.35 1.08 15.49
CA PRO A 173 16.20 -0.37 15.42
C PRO A 173 14.80 -0.79 15.88
N TRP A 174 14.27 -1.82 15.26
CA TRP A 174 13.01 -2.40 15.69
C TRP A 174 13.18 -3.05 17.06
N GLN A 175 12.20 -2.84 17.92
CA GLN A 175 12.13 -3.44 19.25
C GLN A 175 10.84 -4.23 19.33
N LEU A 176 10.97 -5.56 19.25
CA LEU A 176 9.82 -6.47 19.10
C LEU A 176 8.72 -6.19 20.13
N SER A 177 9.04 -6.17 21.41
CA SER A 177 8.05 -6.00 22.48
C SER A 177 7.30 -4.67 22.39
N ARG A 178 8.00 -3.57 22.12
CA ARG A 178 7.43 -2.22 22.01
C ARG A 178 6.61 -2.06 20.73
N ASP A 179 7.24 -2.40 19.61
CA ASP A 179 6.68 -2.06 18.29
C ASP A 179 5.53 -3.01 17.93
N ALA A 180 5.62 -4.31 18.29
CA ALA A 180 4.49 -5.21 18.17
C ALA A 180 3.33 -4.81 19.08
N ALA A 181 3.57 -4.41 20.34
CA ALA A 181 2.53 -3.98 21.26
C ALA A 181 1.81 -2.70 20.79
N LEU A 182 2.56 -1.72 20.25
CA LEU A 182 1.98 -0.50 19.67
C LEU A 182 1.04 -0.86 18.52
N LEU A 183 1.53 -1.64 17.55
CA LEU A 183 0.74 -2.00 16.37
C LEU A 183 -0.45 -2.89 16.71
N PHE A 184 -0.28 -3.84 17.63
CA PHE A 184 -1.36 -4.71 18.12
C PHE A 184 -2.49 -3.90 18.78
N SER A 185 -2.15 -3.00 19.69
CA SER A 185 -3.15 -2.17 20.36
C SER A 185 -3.84 -1.21 19.40
N TRP A 186 -3.12 -0.69 18.39
CA TRP A 186 -3.70 0.12 17.33
C TRP A 186 -4.69 -0.68 16.49
N CYS A 187 -4.34 -1.90 16.06
CA CYS A 187 -5.25 -2.77 15.32
C CYS A 187 -6.55 -3.03 16.09
N GLN A 188 -6.46 -3.36 17.40
CA GLN A 188 -7.64 -3.58 18.24
C GLN A 188 -8.53 -2.34 18.30
N GLU A 189 -7.96 -1.14 18.46
CA GLU A 189 -8.72 0.10 18.48
C GLU A 189 -9.43 0.36 17.15
N GLN A 190 -8.72 0.15 16.01
CA GLN A 190 -9.34 0.34 14.69
C GLN A 190 -10.50 -0.65 14.46
N MET A 191 -10.30 -1.92 14.83
CA MET A 191 -11.34 -2.98 14.67
C MET A 191 -12.59 -2.72 15.52
N CYS A 192 -12.43 -2.10 16.69
CA CYS A 192 -13.54 -1.79 17.61
C CYS A 192 -14.21 -0.44 17.33
N ARG A 193 -13.70 0.39 16.44
CA ARG A 193 -14.34 1.67 16.07
C ARG A 193 -15.69 1.40 15.39
N LYS A 194 -16.76 1.94 15.98
CA LYS A 194 -18.16 1.75 15.50
C LYS A 194 -18.48 2.53 14.21
N SER A 195 -17.59 3.42 13.77
CA SER A 195 -17.75 4.28 12.58
C SER A 195 -16.54 4.16 11.67
N LEU A 196 -16.56 3.18 10.81
CA LEU A 196 -15.85 3.18 9.54
C LEU A 196 -16.85 3.42 8.41
#